data_36d9c6be43afb0e76473a3291acddfb1
#
_entry.id   36d9c6be43afb0e76473a3291acddfb1
#
_cell.length_a   1.000
_cell.length_b   1.000
_cell.length_c   1.000
_cell.angle_alpha   90.00
_cell.angle_beta   90.00
_cell.angle_gamma   90.00
#
_symmetry.space_group_name_H-M   'P 1'
#
loop_
_entity.id
_entity.type
_entity.pdbx_description
1 polymer ?
#
loop_
_entity_poly.entity_id
_entity_poly.type
_entity_poly.pdbx_seq_one_letter_code
_entity_poly.pdbx_strand_id
1 'polypeptide(L)'
;MRKTIVMAAVAACMFVSNVFAQRIKGSDTCLPLSQTEAENFINKNKSAKITVTGGGSGVGISALMEGTTDIAMSSRKMKFDEKVKLQEAKKSTKEVVIAYDALAVDRKSTRLNSSHNVISRMPSSA
;
A
#
# COMPACT_ATOMS: atom_id res chain seq x y z
N MET A 1 34.88 7.66 38.21
CA MET A 1 34.46 6.50 37.40
C MET A 1 32.94 6.41 37.19
N ARG A 2 32.07 6.59 38.20
CA ARG A 2 30.60 6.52 38.01
C ARG A 2 30.01 7.59 37.06
N LYS A 3 30.57 8.82 37.07
CA LYS A 3 30.12 9.94 36.21
C LYS A 3 30.44 9.74 34.72
N THR A 4 31.58 9.10 34.43
CA THR A 4 32.01 8.81 33.05
C THR A 4 31.18 7.69 32.41
N ILE A 5 30.78 6.70 33.21
CA ILE A 5 29.91 5.60 32.76
C ILE A 5 28.51 6.11 32.41
N VAL A 6 27.96 7.03 33.20
CA VAL A 6 26.65 7.64 32.94
C VAL A 6 26.67 8.49 31.66
N MET A 7 27.72 9.26 31.43
CA MET A 7 27.86 10.03 30.18
C MET A 7 28.00 9.13 28.95
N ALA A 8 28.72 8.02 29.06
CA ALA A 8 28.84 7.05 27.96
C ALA A 8 27.51 6.37 27.66
N ALA A 9 26.71 6.04 28.67
CA ALA A 9 25.38 5.45 28.49
C ALA A 9 24.38 6.40 27.82
N VAL A 10 24.42 7.70 28.17
CA VAL A 10 23.59 8.72 27.53
C VAL A 10 23.98 8.95 26.08
N ALA A 11 25.26 8.94 25.75
CA ALA A 11 25.73 9.06 24.37
C ALA A 11 25.34 7.87 23.50
N ALA A 12 25.31 6.66 24.06
CA ALA A 12 24.87 5.45 23.33
C ALA A 12 23.36 5.46 22.98
N CYS A 13 22.53 6.12 23.78
CA CYS A 13 21.10 6.25 23.49
C CYS A 13 20.77 7.21 22.32
N MET A 14 21.70 8.05 21.88
CA MET A 14 21.47 8.99 20.77
C MET A 14 21.63 8.36 19.38
N PHE A 15 22.10 7.12 19.27
CA PHE A 15 22.21 6.39 18.01
C PHE A 15 20.95 5.52 17.70
N VAL A 16 19.79 5.89 18.17
CA VAL A 16 18.55 5.25 17.71
C VAL A 16 18.28 5.72 16.28
N SER A 17 18.74 4.94 15.33
CA SER A 17 18.44 5.12 13.91
C SER A 17 16.92 5.18 13.76
N ASN A 18 16.39 6.29 13.25
CA ASN A 18 14.99 6.41 12.89
C ASN A 18 14.68 5.40 11.79
N VAL A 19 14.20 4.23 12.17
CA VAL A 19 13.67 3.26 11.23
C VAL A 19 12.28 3.75 10.82
N PHE A 20 12.20 4.41 9.67
CA PHE A 20 10.92 4.79 9.09
C PHE A 20 10.21 3.52 8.63
N ALA A 21 9.25 3.07 9.41
CA ALA A 21 8.32 2.03 9.00
C ALA A 21 7.16 2.70 8.26
N GLN A 22 7.11 2.57 6.93
CA GLN A 22 6.02 3.09 6.11
C GLN A 22 4.92 2.03 5.97
N ARG A 23 3.68 2.46 6.19
CA ARG A 23 2.49 1.62 6.06
C ARG A 23 1.70 2.07 4.84
N ILE A 24 1.48 1.14 3.92
CA ILE A 24 0.73 1.33 2.69
C ILE A 24 -0.52 0.47 2.77
N LYS A 25 -1.69 1.06 2.58
CA LYS A 25 -2.97 0.32 2.65
C LYS A 25 -3.93 0.80 1.58
N GLY A 26 -4.75 -0.11 1.05
CA GLY A 26 -5.82 0.29 0.15
C GLY A 26 -6.23 -0.75 -0.87
N SER A 27 -6.34 -0.34 -2.13
CA SER A 27 -6.91 -1.11 -3.23
C SER A 27 -6.21 -2.44 -3.48
N ASP A 28 -6.99 -3.51 -3.54
CA ASP A 28 -6.50 -4.85 -3.89
C ASP A 28 -6.03 -4.93 -5.35
N THR A 29 -6.59 -4.13 -6.24
CA THR A 29 -6.16 -4.03 -7.64
C THR A 29 -4.71 -3.51 -7.75
N CYS A 30 -4.34 -2.56 -6.89
CA CYS A 30 -2.99 -1.98 -6.88
C CYS A 30 -2.01 -2.81 -6.03
N LEU A 31 -2.51 -3.79 -5.26
CA LEU A 31 -1.72 -4.53 -4.28
C LEU A 31 -0.52 -5.25 -4.90
N PRO A 32 -0.64 -6.04 -6.00
CA PRO A 32 0.49 -6.76 -6.57
C PRO A 32 1.61 -5.83 -7.04
N LEU A 33 1.24 -4.73 -7.70
CA LEU A 33 2.19 -3.72 -8.14
C LEU A 33 2.93 -3.10 -6.96
N SER A 34 2.17 -2.68 -5.94
CA SER A 34 2.73 -2.02 -4.76
C SER A 34 3.61 -2.94 -3.93
N GLN A 35 3.30 -4.24 -3.86
CA GLN A 35 4.14 -5.23 -3.20
C GLN A 35 5.48 -5.39 -3.92
N THR A 36 5.44 -5.56 -5.24
CA THR A 36 6.66 -5.69 -6.05
C THR A 36 7.56 -4.45 -5.93
N GLU A 37 6.97 -3.27 -5.98
CA GLU A 37 7.72 -2.03 -5.82
C GLU A 37 8.29 -1.85 -4.41
N ALA A 38 7.52 -2.23 -3.38
CA ALA A 38 8.01 -2.21 -2.00
C ALA A 38 9.18 -3.17 -1.79
N GLU A 39 9.10 -4.38 -2.34
CA GLU A 39 10.19 -5.36 -2.30
C GLU A 39 11.45 -4.84 -3.01
N ASN A 40 11.28 -4.27 -4.21
CA ASN A 40 12.37 -3.65 -4.95
C ASN A 40 13.02 -2.51 -4.16
N PHE A 41 12.23 -1.71 -3.49
CA PHE A 41 12.72 -0.60 -2.66
C PHE A 41 13.48 -1.12 -1.43
N ILE A 42 12.94 -2.13 -0.73
CA ILE A 42 13.58 -2.76 0.43
C ILE A 42 14.91 -3.41 0.03
N ASN A 43 14.96 -4.05 -1.14
CA ASN A 43 16.20 -4.67 -1.65
C ASN A 43 17.29 -3.65 -1.90
N LYS A 44 16.93 -2.45 -2.37
CA LYS A 44 17.86 -1.32 -2.57
C LYS A 44 18.20 -0.61 -1.27
N ASN A 45 17.27 -0.57 -0.32
CA ASN A 45 17.39 0.14 0.95
C ASN A 45 17.09 -0.80 2.12
N LYS A 46 18.05 -1.58 2.53
CA LYS A 46 17.89 -2.62 3.57
C LYS A 46 17.43 -2.11 4.94
N SER A 47 17.54 -0.81 5.19
CA SER A 47 17.05 -0.16 6.42
C SER A 47 15.56 0.24 6.34
N ALA A 48 14.95 0.21 5.15
CA ALA A 48 13.55 0.56 4.98
C ALA A 48 12.64 -0.60 5.42
N LYS A 49 11.61 -0.26 6.21
CA LYS A 49 10.54 -1.20 6.57
C LYS A 49 9.25 -0.71 5.95
N ILE A 50 8.75 -1.42 4.94
CA ILE A 50 7.50 -1.09 4.25
C ILE A 50 6.54 -2.24 4.44
N THR A 51 5.32 -1.95 4.88
CA THR A 51 4.24 -2.92 4.98
C THR A 51 3.15 -2.53 4.00
N VAL A 52 2.77 -3.44 3.11
CA VAL A 52 1.71 -3.23 2.12
C VAL A 52 0.53 -4.15 2.45
N THR A 53 -0.65 -3.58 2.60
CA THR A 53 -1.89 -4.32 2.92
C THR A 53 -3.01 -3.91 1.98
N GLY A 54 -3.80 -4.87 1.52
CA GLY A 54 -5.04 -4.67 0.78
C GLY A 54 -6.22 -4.27 1.67
N GLY A 55 -7.42 -4.35 1.14
CA GLY A 55 -8.68 -4.11 1.84
C GLY A 55 -9.61 -3.12 1.13
N GLY A 56 -9.28 -2.72 -0.08
CA GLY A 56 -10.08 -1.82 -0.91
C GLY A 56 -9.73 -0.34 -0.76
N SER A 57 -10.03 0.44 -1.83
CA SER A 57 -9.70 1.87 -1.91
C SER A 57 -10.30 2.70 -0.77
N GLY A 58 -11.54 2.40 -0.37
CA GLY A 58 -12.20 3.12 0.72
C GLY A 58 -11.52 2.91 2.06
N VAL A 59 -11.11 1.67 2.35
CA VAL A 59 -10.40 1.33 3.60
C VAL A 59 -9.04 2.02 3.66
N GLY A 60 -8.31 2.10 2.54
CA GLY A 60 -7.05 2.83 2.46
C GLY A 60 -7.21 4.32 2.76
N ILE A 61 -8.24 4.95 2.17
CA ILE A 61 -8.53 6.38 2.40
C ILE A 61 -8.96 6.62 3.85
N SER A 62 -9.81 5.76 4.43
CA SER A 62 -10.19 5.86 5.85
C SER A 62 -9.00 5.70 6.78
N ALA A 63 -8.13 4.73 6.51
CA ALA A 63 -6.90 4.52 7.27
C ALA A 63 -5.95 5.74 7.19
N LEU A 64 -5.91 6.42 6.04
CA LEU A 64 -5.16 7.66 5.87
C LEU A 64 -5.76 8.80 6.70
N MET A 65 -7.10 8.91 6.74
CA MET A 65 -7.81 9.89 7.59
C MET A 65 -7.53 9.65 9.07
N GLU A 66 -7.54 8.40 9.51
CA GLU A 66 -7.24 8.01 10.89
C GLU A 66 -5.75 8.14 11.26
N GLY A 67 -4.86 8.20 10.26
CA GLY A 67 -3.41 8.23 10.48
C GLY A 67 -2.80 6.86 10.79
N THR A 68 -3.53 5.79 10.51
CA THR A 68 -3.05 4.42 10.67
C THR A 68 -2.21 3.95 9.49
N THR A 69 -2.21 4.69 8.38
CA THR A 69 -1.37 4.46 7.21
C THR A 69 -0.73 5.76 6.72
N ASP A 70 0.40 5.65 6.06
CA ASP A 70 1.16 6.79 5.54
C ASP A 70 0.84 7.04 4.06
N ILE A 71 0.54 5.96 3.33
CA ILE A 71 0.18 6.00 1.91
C ILE A 71 -1.09 5.18 1.70
N ALA A 72 -2.10 5.78 1.06
CA ALA A 72 -3.30 5.08 0.63
C ALA A 72 -3.25 4.73 -0.86
N MET A 73 -3.45 3.45 -1.18
CA MET A 73 -3.61 2.98 -2.55
C MET A 73 -5.08 3.08 -2.96
N SER A 74 -5.34 3.63 -4.14
CA SER A 74 -6.70 3.71 -4.67
C SER A 74 -6.72 3.41 -6.16
N SER A 75 -7.68 2.60 -6.60
CA SER A 75 -7.96 2.34 -8.02
C SER A 75 -8.94 3.35 -8.63
N ARG A 76 -9.34 4.36 -7.88
CA ARG A 76 -10.23 5.43 -8.30
C ARG A 76 -9.77 6.79 -7.77
N LYS A 77 -10.25 7.85 -8.36
CA LYS A 77 -10.07 9.19 -7.80
C LYS A 77 -10.76 9.30 -6.44
N MET A 78 -10.20 10.11 -5.57
CA MET A 78 -10.78 10.42 -4.27
C MET A 78 -12.12 11.16 -4.45
N LYS A 79 -13.13 10.74 -3.71
CA LYS A 79 -14.46 11.40 -3.72
C LYS A 79 -14.37 12.76 -3.04
N PHE A 80 -15.30 13.65 -3.39
CA PHE A 80 -15.37 14.98 -2.81
C PHE A 80 -15.50 14.93 -1.27
N ASP A 81 -16.40 14.08 -0.76
CA ASP A 81 -16.61 13.90 0.69
C ASP A 81 -15.37 13.43 1.42
N GLU A 82 -14.56 12.56 0.78
CA GLU A 82 -13.31 12.07 1.32
C GLU A 82 -12.27 13.19 1.41
N LYS A 83 -12.24 14.07 0.40
CA LYS A 83 -11.34 15.25 0.41
C LYS A 83 -11.71 16.24 1.51
N VAL A 84 -13.00 16.52 1.68
CA VAL A 84 -13.49 17.41 2.74
C VAL A 84 -13.11 16.86 4.11
N LYS A 85 -13.36 15.59 4.38
CA LYS A 85 -13.00 14.94 5.66
C LYS A 85 -11.49 14.98 5.94
N LEU A 86 -10.65 14.84 4.91
CA LEU A 86 -9.20 14.96 5.07
C LEU A 86 -8.77 16.38 5.42
N GLN A 87 -9.43 17.39 4.83
CA GLN A 87 -9.20 18.79 5.18
C GLN A 87 -9.65 19.11 6.60
N GLU A 88 -10.80 18.61 7.02
CA GLU A 88 -11.30 18.74 8.41
C GLU A 88 -10.34 18.08 9.41
N ALA A 89 -9.75 16.94 9.05
CA ALA A 89 -8.71 16.28 9.83
C ALA A 89 -7.35 17.01 9.78
N LYS A 90 -7.27 18.19 9.13
CA LYS A 90 -6.04 18.98 8.95
C LYS A 90 -4.89 18.20 8.32
N LYS A 91 -5.19 17.19 7.49
CA LYS A 91 -4.20 16.39 6.79
C LYS A 91 -4.05 16.89 5.35
N SER A 92 -2.86 17.38 5.05
CA SER A 92 -2.49 17.69 3.66
C SER A 92 -2.17 16.40 2.94
N THR A 93 -2.94 16.07 1.91
CA THR A 93 -2.73 14.88 1.07
C THR A 93 -2.46 15.27 -0.36
N LYS A 94 -1.57 14.54 -1.02
CA LYS A 94 -1.26 14.69 -2.44
C LYS A 94 -1.74 13.45 -3.18
N GLU A 95 -2.60 13.64 -4.17
CA GLU A 95 -3.03 12.59 -5.08
C GLU A 95 -2.03 12.49 -6.24
N VAL A 96 -1.47 11.30 -6.44
CA VAL A 96 -0.52 11.02 -7.53
C VAL A 96 -1.04 9.85 -8.34
N VAL A 97 -1.21 10.05 -9.64
CA VAL A 97 -1.58 8.98 -10.58
C VAL A 97 -0.30 8.24 -10.97
N ILE A 98 -0.26 6.94 -10.67
CA ILE A 98 0.91 6.08 -10.94
C ILE A 98 0.75 5.26 -12.23
N ALA A 99 -0.49 4.92 -12.61
CA ALA A 99 -0.80 4.16 -13.80
C ALA A 99 -2.25 4.39 -14.25
N TYR A 100 -2.53 4.07 -15.50
CA TYR A 100 -3.88 4.01 -16.05
C TYR A 100 -4.19 2.58 -16.43
N ASP A 101 -5.37 2.10 -16.05
CA ASP A 101 -5.92 0.83 -16.46
C ASP A 101 -7.09 1.05 -17.40
N ALA A 102 -7.23 0.19 -18.40
CA ALA A 102 -8.30 0.29 -19.39
C ALA A 102 -9.03 -1.05 -19.49
N LEU A 103 -10.34 -1.01 -19.32
CA LEU A 103 -11.21 -2.15 -19.54
C LEU A 103 -11.76 -2.10 -20.96
N ALA A 104 -11.38 -3.07 -21.79
CA ALA A 104 -11.92 -3.24 -23.11
C ALA A 104 -12.93 -4.40 -23.13
N VAL A 105 -14.12 -4.15 -23.68
CA VAL A 105 -15.11 -5.20 -23.94
C VAL A 105 -14.92 -5.68 -25.38
N ASP A 106 -14.32 -6.85 -25.53
CA ASP A 106 -14.17 -7.51 -26.83
C ASP A 106 -15.23 -8.62 -26.98
N ARG A 107 -16.10 -8.49 -27.97
CA ARG A 107 -17.11 -9.52 -28.31
C ARG A 107 -16.50 -10.86 -28.71
N LYS A 108 -15.26 -10.85 -29.19
CA LYS A 108 -14.56 -12.06 -29.62
C LYS A 108 -13.96 -12.85 -28.47
N SER A 109 -13.58 -12.17 -27.40
CA SER A 109 -13.01 -12.81 -26.21
C SER A 109 -14.04 -13.50 -25.34
N THR A 110 -15.34 -13.17 -25.49
CA THR A 110 -16.42 -13.90 -24.80
C THR A 110 -16.45 -15.39 -25.17
N ARG A 111 -16.00 -15.78 -26.37
CA ARG A 111 -15.87 -17.19 -26.77
C ARG A 111 -14.64 -17.85 -26.16
N LEU A 112 -13.54 -17.13 -26.03
CA LEU A 112 -12.31 -17.63 -25.39
C LEU A 112 -12.50 -17.78 -23.87
N ASN A 113 -13.19 -16.84 -23.24
CA ASN A 113 -13.51 -16.91 -21.82
C ASN A 113 -14.49 -18.05 -21.49
N SER A 114 -15.42 -18.37 -22.40
CA SER A 114 -16.30 -19.53 -22.19
C SER A 114 -15.55 -20.86 -22.32
N SER A 115 -14.53 -20.96 -23.19
CA SER A 115 -13.68 -22.15 -23.29
C SER A 115 -12.75 -22.29 -22.08
N HIS A 116 -12.22 -21.20 -21.56
CA HIS A 116 -11.44 -21.22 -20.32
C HIS A 116 -12.28 -21.61 -19.08
N ASN A 117 -13.52 -21.17 -19.03
CA ASN A 117 -14.45 -21.52 -17.96
C ASN A 117 -14.88 -23.00 -18.00
N VAL A 118 -14.86 -23.63 -19.18
CA VAL A 118 -15.14 -25.07 -19.33
C VAL A 118 -13.96 -25.90 -18.80
N ILE A 119 -12.73 -25.46 -19.03
CA ILE A 119 -11.54 -26.17 -18.53
C ILE A 119 -11.43 -26.09 -17.01
N SER A 120 -11.80 -24.95 -16.40
CA SER A 120 -11.80 -24.80 -14.94
C SER A 120 -12.93 -25.56 -14.23
N ARG A 121 -13.94 -26.03 -14.99
CA ARG A 121 -15.05 -26.84 -14.47
C ARG A 121 -14.87 -28.34 -14.61
N MET A 122 -13.75 -28.81 -15.16
CA MET A 122 -13.47 -30.24 -15.10
C MET A 122 -13.19 -30.60 -13.63
N PRO A 123 -14.06 -31.39 -12.99
CA PRO A 123 -13.74 -31.91 -11.67
C PRO A 123 -12.49 -32.76 -11.84
N SER A 124 -11.51 -32.57 -10.99
CA SER A 124 -10.45 -33.54 -10.83
C SER A 124 -11.08 -34.79 -10.24
N SER A 125 -11.60 -35.64 -11.10
CA SER A 125 -12.16 -36.91 -10.71
C SER A 125 -11.05 -37.93 -10.72
N ALA A 126 -10.86 -38.46 -9.55
CA ALA A 126 -10.28 -39.72 -9.15
C ALA A 126 -8.78 -39.80 -9.12
#